data_85c5e1102d675c38856c88508584863f
#
_entry.id   85c5e1102d675c38856c88508584863f
#
_cell.length_a   1.000
_cell.length_b   1.000
_cell.length_c   1.000
_cell.angle_alpha   90.00
_cell.angle_beta   90.00
_cell.angle_gamma   90.00
#
_symmetry.space_group_name_H-M   'P 1'
#
loop_
_entity.id
_entity.type
_entity.pdbx_description
1 polymer ?
#
loop_
_entity_poly.entity_id
_entity_poly.type
_entity_poly.pdbx_seq_one_letter_code
_entity_poly.pdbx_strand_id
1 'polypeptide(L)'
;RGVWRFNWLPVHSPRGIPQSGPVVYRSEGLARRLGLRELWVAFNGYWPERGALIETCTFKEFEAAVVLANARENGVAGLTVASAGNTARAFAHLSQKTGYPVTIVVPSMCLQDMWYLETSSLVPTMVIEDGDYSDAIDVARRFSLISGMPFEGGVKNVAKRDGLGIVMLEAVSAMGRMPGHYVQAVGSGAGAIAAWEMSERFLRDGRFDGRLPRLHLAQNLPFAPMSKAWQRGNREMDPADLEASLIACISTRVLSSRYPAYGVRGGVYDALTATGGNMYAVTNEEMAEARDLFEECEEVDIVPAAAVAVAALGKAVTQGAMGDGEPVLLNITGGGEKRLKEQKKTYAVGGERISKDISDAGIEELLCGALKRNSSR
;
A
#
# COMPACT_ATOMS: atom_id res chain seq x y z
N ARG A 1 6.03 -14.88 13.03
CA ARG A 1 5.17 -13.85 12.41
C ARG A 1 5.91 -13.15 11.28
N GLY A 2 5.17 -12.51 10.39
CA GLY A 2 5.70 -11.65 9.37
C GLY A 2 6.01 -12.33 8.04
N VAL A 3 6.52 -11.50 7.11
CA VAL A 3 6.69 -11.85 5.69
C VAL A 3 7.49 -13.13 5.46
N TRP A 4 8.41 -13.47 6.35
CA TRP A 4 9.28 -14.65 6.20
C TRP A 4 8.67 -15.95 6.70
N ARG A 5 7.53 -15.92 7.36
CA ARG A 5 6.81 -17.14 7.78
C ARG A 5 6.19 -17.88 6.60
N PHE A 6 5.80 -17.17 5.55
CA PHE A 6 5.07 -17.68 4.41
C PHE A 6 5.80 -17.35 3.10
N ASN A 7 7.10 -17.46 3.08
CA ASN A 7 7.91 -17.08 1.93
C ASN A 7 7.64 -17.99 0.72
N TRP A 8 6.90 -17.50 -0.25
CA TRP A 8 6.61 -18.18 -1.51
C TRP A 8 7.69 -17.97 -2.57
N LEU A 9 8.36 -16.82 -2.52
CA LEU A 9 9.54 -16.58 -3.33
C LEU A 9 10.76 -17.22 -2.67
N PRO A 10 11.72 -17.74 -3.43
CA PRO A 10 12.94 -18.33 -2.90
C PRO A 10 13.91 -17.26 -2.38
N VAL A 11 13.50 -16.52 -1.35
CA VAL A 11 14.38 -15.60 -0.62
C VAL A 11 15.01 -16.36 0.54
N HIS A 12 16.32 -16.58 0.47
CA HIS A 12 17.08 -17.40 1.42
C HIS A 12 17.76 -16.59 2.52
N SER A 13 18.03 -15.30 2.28
CA SER A 13 18.78 -14.44 3.19
C SER A 13 18.13 -13.08 3.40
N PRO A 14 17.08 -12.97 4.24
CA PRO A 14 16.45 -11.69 4.54
C PRO A 14 17.27 -10.82 5.51
N ARG A 15 18.61 -10.88 5.45
CA ARG A 15 19.51 -10.22 6.41
C ARG A 15 19.20 -8.73 6.58
N GLY A 16 19.04 -8.32 7.83
CA GLY A 16 18.77 -6.93 8.21
C GLY A 16 17.36 -6.43 7.94
N ILE A 17 16.47 -7.27 7.35
CA ILE A 17 15.09 -6.90 7.11
C ILE A 17 14.23 -7.34 8.30
N PRO A 18 13.46 -6.42 8.92
CA PRO A 18 12.61 -6.75 10.05
C PRO A 18 11.59 -7.86 9.75
N GLN A 19 11.32 -8.70 10.75
CA GLN A 19 10.24 -9.68 10.71
C GLN A 19 8.95 -9.04 11.21
N SER A 20 8.46 -8.02 10.52
CA SER A 20 7.18 -7.39 10.84
C SER A 20 6.03 -8.08 10.12
N GLY A 21 4.88 -8.07 10.75
CA GLY A 21 3.63 -8.61 10.21
C GLY A 21 2.43 -7.87 10.80
N PRO A 22 1.24 -8.03 10.22
CA PRO A 22 0.04 -7.44 10.78
C PRO A 22 -0.27 -8.02 12.15
N VAL A 23 -0.85 -7.21 13.02
CA VAL A 23 -1.55 -7.72 14.20
C VAL A 23 -2.99 -8.00 13.79
N VAL A 24 -3.40 -9.25 13.95
CA VAL A 24 -4.76 -9.68 13.62
C VAL A 24 -5.53 -9.97 14.91
N TYR A 25 -6.67 -9.33 15.05
CA TYR A 25 -7.51 -9.48 16.24
C TYR A 25 -9.00 -9.36 15.91
N ARG A 26 -9.83 -9.93 16.77
CA ARG A 26 -11.28 -9.78 16.70
C ARG A 26 -11.67 -8.43 17.33
N SER A 27 -12.33 -7.57 16.56
CA SER A 27 -12.86 -6.29 17.04
C SER A 27 -14.27 -6.51 17.61
N GLU A 28 -14.48 -6.15 18.86
CA GLU A 28 -15.80 -6.19 19.49
C GLU A 28 -16.49 -4.80 19.44
N GLY A 29 -15.72 -3.74 19.62
CA GLY A 29 -16.20 -2.36 19.63
C GLY A 29 -16.79 -1.96 18.28
N LEU A 30 -15.96 -2.00 17.24
CA LEU A 30 -16.36 -1.64 15.89
C LEU A 30 -17.43 -2.61 15.33
N ALA A 31 -17.30 -3.93 15.62
CA ALA A 31 -18.31 -4.91 15.23
C ALA A 31 -19.72 -4.56 15.76
N ARG A 32 -19.81 -4.20 17.04
CA ARG A 32 -21.07 -3.80 17.69
C ARG A 32 -21.66 -2.52 17.06
N ARG A 33 -20.81 -1.54 16.81
CA ARG A 33 -21.22 -0.25 16.19
C ARG A 33 -21.76 -0.44 14.76
N LEU A 34 -21.23 -1.42 14.03
CA LEU A 34 -21.63 -1.74 12.65
C LEU A 34 -22.68 -2.86 12.57
N GLY A 35 -23.09 -3.47 13.66
CA GLY A 35 -24.06 -4.57 13.66
C GLY A 35 -23.52 -5.89 13.08
N LEU A 36 -22.22 -6.10 13.12
CA LEU A 36 -21.56 -7.30 12.63
C LEU A 36 -21.39 -8.35 13.76
N ARG A 37 -21.61 -9.61 13.45
CA ARG A 37 -21.41 -10.71 14.42
C ARG A 37 -19.94 -11.04 14.64
N GLU A 38 -19.14 -10.95 13.58
CA GLU A 38 -17.72 -11.29 13.63
C GLU A 38 -16.92 -10.40 12.68
N LEU A 39 -16.17 -9.49 13.29
CA LEU A 39 -15.24 -8.60 12.60
C LEU A 39 -13.82 -8.85 13.08
N TRP A 40 -12.94 -9.14 12.15
CA TRP A 40 -11.50 -9.24 12.37
C TRP A 40 -10.82 -8.04 11.74
N VAL A 41 -9.85 -7.50 12.43
CA VAL A 41 -9.01 -6.41 11.96
C VAL A 41 -7.59 -6.92 11.75
N ALA A 42 -7.05 -6.71 10.54
CA ALA A 42 -5.62 -6.83 10.28
C ALA A 42 -5.03 -5.43 10.34
N PHE A 43 -4.41 -5.09 11.46
CA PHE A 43 -3.80 -3.78 11.71
C PHE A 43 -2.34 -3.77 11.26
N ASN A 44 -2.01 -2.87 10.33
CA ASN A 44 -0.68 -2.74 9.74
C ASN A 44 -0.05 -1.40 10.10
N GLY A 45 0.34 -1.25 11.35
CA GLY A 45 0.85 0.02 11.85
C GLY A 45 1.72 -0.12 13.08
N TYR A 46 1.82 0.96 13.83
CA TYR A 46 2.58 1.02 15.06
C TYR A 46 1.67 1.06 16.29
N TRP A 47 1.60 -0.07 16.98
CA TRP A 47 0.83 -0.26 18.22
C TRP A 47 1.55 -1.25 19.13
N PRO A 48 2.64 -0.82 19.79
CA PRO A 48 3.51 -1.71 20.55
C PRO A 48 2.80 -2.52 21.64
N GLU A 49 1.77 -1.95 22.27
CA GLU A 49 0.99 -2.58 23.32
C GLU A 49 0.25 -3.84 22.82
N ARG A 50 -0.03 -3.92 21.53
CA ARG A 50 -0.57 -5.12 20.87
C ARG A 50 0.44 -5.88 20.02
N GLY A 51 1.71 -5.46 20.06
CA GLY A 51 2.80 -6.09 19.30
C GLY A 51 2.83 -5.72 17.82
N ALA A 52 2.14 -4.65 17.40
CA ALA A 52 2.27 -4.08 16.05
C ALA A 52 3.46 -3.12 16.02
N LEU A 53 4.53 -3.51 15.33
CA LEU A 53 5.82 -2.83 15.35
C LEU A 53 6.24 -2.30 13.97
N ILE A 54 5.28 -1.97 13.11
CA ILE A 54 5.55 -1.42 11.78
C ILE A 54 5.87 0.06 11.92
N GLU A 55 7.16 0.39 11.93
CA GLU A 55 7.65 1.75 12.18
C GLU A 55 7.33 2.75 11.07
N THR A 56 7.01 2.27 9.88
CA THR A 56 6.54 3.13 8.78
C THR A 56 5.04 3.41 8.84
N CYS A 57 4.33 2.86 9.82
CA CYS A 57 2.88 2.98 10.03
C CYS A 57 2.06 2.58 8.79
N THR A 58 2.58 1.66 7.95
CA THR A 58 1.90 1.23 6.72
C THR A 58 2.31 -0.18 6.29
N PHE A 59 1.36 -0.96 5.76
CA PHE A 59 1.60 -2.29 5.20
C PHE A 59 2.57 -2.29 3.99
N LYS A 60 2.94 -1.10 3.48
CA LYS A 60 3.95 -0.96 2.44
C LYS A 60 5.34 -1.43 2.87
N GLU A 61 5.57 -1.55 4.18
CA GLU A 61 6.80 -2.14 4.71
C GLU A 61 6.95 -3.61 4.28
N PHE A 62 5.84 -4.35 4.17
CA PHE A 62 5.89 -5.74 3.71
C PHE A 62 6.29 -5.87 2.24
N GLU A 63 5.74 -5.02 1.36
CA GLU A 63 6.14 -5.02 -0.04
C GLU A 63 7.61 -4.65 -0.21
N ALA A 64 8.08 -3.63 0.51
CA ALA A 64 9.46 -3.20 0.45
C ALA A 64 10.41 -4.30 0.97
N ALA A 65 10.05 -5.00 2.05
CA ALA A 65 10.84 -6.09 2.62
C ALA A 65 11.13 -7.19 1.60
N VAL A 66 10.09 -7.71 0.95
CA VAL A 66 10.24 -8.82 -0.01
C VAL A 66 10.92 -8.35 -1.30
N VAL A 67 10.57 -7.15 -1.80
CA VAL A 67 11.20 -6.59 -3.00
C VAL A 67 12.70 -6.38 -2.81
N LEU A 68 13.12 -5.77 -1.69
CA LEU A 68 14.55 -5.53 -1.42
C LEU A 68 15.33 -6.84 -1.23
N ALA A 69 14.75 -7.80 -0.50
CA ALA A 69 15.38 -9.10 -0.31
C ALA A 69 15.56 -9.84 -1.64
N ASN A 70 14.50 -9.91 -2.44
CA ASN A 70 14.52 -10.56 -3.75
C ASN A 70 15.50 -9.88 -4.72
N ALA A 71 15.51 -8.54 -4.75
CA ALA A 71 16.43 -7.79 -5.61
C ALA A 71 17.89 -8.06 -5.23
N ARG A 72 18.20 -8.05 -3.92
CA ARG A 72 19.55 -8.34 -3.41
C ARG A 72 20.02 -9.75 -3.78
N GLU A 73 19.17 -10.76 -3.61
CA GLU A 73 19.52 -12.15 -3.95
C GLU A 73 19.72 -12.37 -5.45
N ASN A 74 19.04 -11.60 -6.27
CA ASN A 74 19.23 -11.62 -7.73
C ASN A 74 20.36 -10.71 -8.21
N GLY A 75 21.21 -10.19 -7.30
CA GLY A 75 22.40 -9.39 -7.67
C GLY A 75 22.06 -7.99 -8.21
N VAL A 76 20.86 -7.49 -7.99
CA VAL A 76 20.46 -6.14 -8.37
C VAL A 76 21.13 -5.14 -7.44
N ALA A 77 21.88 -4.18 -7.99
CA ALA A 77 22.71 -3.28 -7.19
C ALA A 77 21.95 -2.19 -6.44
N GLY A 78 20.74 -1.85 -6.88
CA GLY A 78 19.85 -0.85 -6.27
C GLY A 78 18.55 -0.74 -7.05
N LEU A 79 17.58 -0.01 -6.52
CA LEU A 79 16.25 0.14 -7.11
C LEU A 79 15.84 1.61 -7.25
N THR A 80 15.04 1.88 -8.28
CA THR A 80 14.33 3.16 -8.44
C THR A 80 12.85 2.97 -8.09
N VAL A 81 12.32 3.82 -7.22
CA VAL A 81 10.95 3.72 -6.68
C VAL A 81 10.22 5.04 -6.90
N ALA A 82 9.07 5.00 -7.59
CA ALA A 82 8.13 6.13 -7.64
C ALA A 82 7.03 5.94 -6.60
N SER A 83 6.65 7.01 -5.91
CA SER A 83 5.61 6.92 -4.87
C SER A 83 4.94 8.26 -4.58
N ALA A 84 3.66 8.18 -4.19
CA ALA A 84 2.91 9.31 -3.63
C ALA A 84 2.97 9.38 -2.09
N GLY A 85 3.84 8.58 -1.42
CA GLY A 85 4.02 8.63 0.04
C GLY A 85 4.41 7.31 0.69
N ASN A 86 3.44 6.44 0.98
CA ASN A 86 3.65 5.25 1.83
C ASN A 86 4.70 4.26 1.30
N THR A 87 4.73 4.00 -0.01
CA THR A 87 5.76 3.14 -0.61
C THR A 87 7.14 3.77 -0.49
N ALA A 88 7.29 5.09 -0.75
CA ALA A 88 8.55 5.80 -0.56
C ALA A 88 9.07 5.68 0.88
N ARG A 89 8.20 5.92 1.87
CA ARG A 89 8.54 5.80 3.30
C ARG A 89 9.03 4.40 3.65
N ALA A 90 8.35 3.37 3.17
CA ALA A 90 8.71 1.99 3.44
C ALA A 90 10.06 1.60 2.82
N PHE A 91 10.28 1.94 1.55
CA PHE A 91 11.56 1.66 0.89
C PHE A 91 12.71 2.47 1.48
N ALA A 92 12.49 3.75 1.81
CA ALA A 92 13.49 4.57 2.47
C ALA A 92 13.93 3.97 3.82
N HIS A 93 12.96 3.61 4.66
CA HIS A 93 13.21 3.02 5.97
C HIS A 93 14.01 1.70 5.87
N LEU A 94 13.59 0.79 5.01
CA LEU A 94 14.29 -0.49 4.87
C LEU A 94 15.62 -0.36 4.13
N SER A 95 15.76 0.57 3.20
CA SER A 95 17.04 0.92 2.59
C SER A 95 18.06 1.36 3.65
N GLN A 96 17.66 2.26 4.54
CA GLN A 96 18.50 2.75 5.64
C GLN A 96 18.89 1.62 6.59
N LYS A 97 17.96 0.75 6.98
CA LYS A 97 18.22 -0.40 7.87
C LYS A 97 19.11 -1.46 7.24
N THR A 98 19.01 -1.67 5.95
CA THR A 98 19.70 -2.78 5.26
C THR A 98 20.96 -2.36 4.51
N GLY A 99 21.18 -1.06 4.35
CA GLY A 99 22.25 -0.52 3.50
C GLY A 99 22.02 -0.77 2.00
N TYR A 100 20.81 -1.15 1.56
CA TYR A 100 20.54 -1.42 0.15
C TYR A 100 20.13 -0.13 -0.57
N PRO A 101 20.82 0.26 -1.67
CA PRO A 101 20.57 1.53 -2.35
C PRO A 101 19.19 1.62 -2.98
N VAL A 102 18.48 2.73 -2.72
CA VAL A 102 17.19 3.01 -3.33
C VAL A 102 17.12 4.49 -3.71
N THR A 103 16.79 4.78 -4.96
CA THR A 103 16.45 6.14 -5.40
C THR A 103 14.95 6.33 -5.37
N ILE A 104 14.46 7.38 -4.75
CA ILE A 104 13.03 7.67 -4.61
C ILE A 104 12.64 8.86 -5.47
N VAL A 105 11.52 8.73 -6.19
CA VAL A 105 10.92 9.81 -7.00
C VAL A 105 9.53 10.09 -6.49
N VAL A 106 9.26 11.32 -6.06
CA VAL A 106 7.98 11.73 -5.47
C VAL A 106 7.49 13.05 -6.06
N PRO A 107 6.18 13.26 -6.21
CA PRO A 107 5.64 14.57 -6.59
C PRO A 107 5.69 15.54 -5.40
N SER A 108 6.00 16.81 -5.67
CA SER A 108 6.10 17.85 -4.64
C SER A 108 4.83 18.03 -3.82
N MET A 109 3.68 17.86 -4.46
CA MET A 109 2.36 17.95 -3.80
C MET A 109 2.12 16.92 -2.69
N CYS A 110 2.93 15.86 -2.62
CA CYS A 110 2.81 14.81 -1.60
C CYS A 110 3.75 15.02 -0.40
N LEU A 111 4.72 15.96 -0.48
CA LEU A 111 5.76 16.12 0.54
C LEU A 111 5.21 16.49 1.92
N GLN A 112 4.13 17.26 1.98
CA GLN A 112 3.53 17.70 3.25
C GLN A 112 3.03 16.54 4.12
N ASP A 113 2.68 15.41 3.48
CA ASP A 113 2.15 14.22 4.15
C ASP A 113 3.24 13.15 4.35
N MET A 114 4.49 13.45 3.94
CA MET A 114 5.61 12.51 3.98
C MET A 114 6.59 12.82 5.10
N TRP A 115 7.08 11.77 5.70
CA TRP A 115 8.14 11.82 6.71
C TRP A 115 9.01 10.58 6.63
N TYR A 116 10.26 10.70 7.08
CA TYR A 116 11.20 9.60 7.28
C TYR A 116 11.61 9.51 8.74
N LEU A 117 12.03 8.31 9.17
CA LEU A 117 12.58 8.10 10.52
C LEU A 117 14.04 8.50 10.64
N GLU A 118 14.76 8.50 9.52
CA GLU A 118 16.16 8.85 9.45
C GLU A 118 16.42 9.65 8.17
N THR A 119 17.48 10.46 8.20
CA THR A 119 18.02 11.11 7.00
C THR A 119 19.29 10.38 6.57
N SER A 120 19.38 9.99 5.31
CA SER A 120 20.52 9.23 4.80
C SER A 120 20.84 9.56 3.35
N SER A 121 22.11 9.63 3.02
CA SER A 121 22.58 9.73 1.63
C SER A 121 22.37 8.45 0.81
N LEU A 122 22.03 7.33 1.47
CA LEU A 122 21.67 6.06 0.80
C LEU A 122 20.31 6.11 0.09
N VAL A 123 19.49 7.14 0.37
CA VAL A 123 18.15 7.29 -0.19
C VAL A 123 18.03 8.66 -0.88
N PRO A 124 18.73 8.86 -2.01
CA PRO A 124 18.52 10.08 -2.79
C PRO A 124 17.06 10.18 -3.21
N THR A 125 16.47 11.36 -2.95
CA THR A 125 15.07 11.64 -3.29
C THR A 125 15.03 12.73 -4.34
N MET A 126 14.33 12.45 -5.44
CA MET A 126 14.00 13.43 -6.50
C MET A 126 12.55 13.87 -6.29
N VAL A 127 12.35 15.16 -6.28
CA VAL A 127 11.04 15.80 -6.08
C VAL A 127 10.59 16.41 -7.40
N ILE A 128 9.54 15.82 -7.97
CA ILE A 128 8.95 16.32 -9.23
C ILE A 128 8.12 17.56 -8.94
N GLU A 129 8.51 18.69 -9.54
CA GLU A 129 7.72 19.92 -9.49
C GLU A 129 6.61 19.89 -10.53
N ASP A 130 5.46 20.48 -10.20
CA ASP A 130 4.29 20.61 -11.08
C ASP A 130 3.80 19.30 -11.73
N GLY A 131 4.01 18.17 -11.04
CA GLY A 131 3.62 16.84 -11.49
C GLY A 131 2.83 16.04 -10.45
N ASP A 132 2.18 14.98 -10.92
CA ASP A 132 1.48 14.02 -10.10
C ASP A 132 2.27 12.70 -9.93
N TYR A 133 1.62 11.69 -9.31
CA TYR A 133 2.24 10.37 -9.14
C TYR A 133 2.56 9.67 -10.46
N SER A 134 1.81 9.93 -11.51
CA SER A 134 2.05 9.34 -12.84
C SER A 134 3.29 9.94 -13.49
N ASP A 135 3.48 11.25 -13.36
CA ASP A 135 4.70 11.93 -13.81
C ASP A 135 5.93 11.41 -13.05
N ALA A 136 5.80 11.17 -11.74
CA ALA A 136 6.87 10.57 -10.94
C ALA A 136 7.21 9.13 -11.42
N ILE A 137 6.22 8.33 -11.83
CA ILE A 137 6.46 7.01 -12.43
C ILE A 137 7.21 7.12 -13.76
N ASP A 138 6.84 8.06 -14.62
CA ASP A 138 7.47 8.22 -15.93
C ASP A 138 8.92 8.70 -15.81
N VAL A 139 9.19 9.66 -14.93
CA VAL A 139 10.57 10.07 -14.62
C VAL A 139 11.37 8.93 -14.00
N ALA A 140 10.80 8.18 -13.05
CA ALA A 140 11.47 7.04 -12.42
C ALA A 140 11.83 5.93 -13.42
N ARG A 141 10.98 5.66 -14.39
CA ARG A 141 11.27 4.69 -15.47
C ARG A 141 12.42 5.15 -16.34
N ARG A 142 12.42 6.42 -16.76
CA ARG A 142 13.52 7.01 -17.55
C ARG A 142 14.82 6.99 -16.75
N PHE A 143 14.77 7.41 -15.50
CA PHE A 143 15.93 7.35 -14.58
C PHE A 143 16.45 5.91 -14.45
N SER A 144 15.59 4.91 -14.33
CA SER A 144 16.02 3.51 -14.21
C SER A 144 16.76 3.00 -15.44
N LEU A 145 16.36 3.43 -16.63
CA LEU A 145 17.04 3.06 -17.88
C LEU A 145 18.43 3.70 -18.00
N ILE A 146 18.57 4.94 -17.56
CA ILE A 146 19.82 5.71 -17.65
C ILE A 146 20.79 5.30 -16.54
N SER A 147 20.31 5.13 -15.30
CA SER A 147 21.14 4.81 -14.14
C SER A 147 21.55 3.34 -14.04
N GLY A 148 20.86 2.43 -14.74
CA GLY A 148 21.00 0.99 -14.55
C GLY A 148 20.41 0.47 -13.23
N MET A 149 19.71 1.30 -12.44
CA MET A 149 18.96 0.89 -11.26
C MET A 149 17.51 0.56 -11.64
N PRO A 150 17.12 -0.72 -11.70
CA PRO A 150 15.80 -1.09 -12.20
C PRO A 150 14.66 -0.40 -11.46
N PHE A 151 13.60 -0.03 -12.21
CA PHE A 151 12.35 0.42 -11.62
C PHE A 151 11.69 -0.71 -10.83
N GLU A 152 11.18 -0.41 -9.66
CA GLU A 152 10.59 -1.38 -8.71
C GLU A 152 9.44 -2.19 -9.32
N GLY A 153 8.78 -1.68 -10.37
CA GLY A 153 7.83 -2.43 -11.19
C GLY A 153 6.37 -2.29 -10.79
N GLY A 154 6.06 -1.64 -9.68
CA GLY A 154 4.70 -1.42 -9.22
C GLY A 154 3.94 -2.74 -9.01
N VAL A 155 2.66 -2.76 -9.36
CA VAL A 155 1.80 -3.94 -9.22
C VAL A 155 2.25 -5.16 -10.03
N LYS A 156 3.05 -4.96 -11.08
CA LYS A 156 3.59 -6.07 -11.91
C LYS A 156 4.69 -6.84 -11.19
N ASN A 157 5.31 -6.27 -10.17
CA ASN A 157 6.33 -6.93 -9.37
C ASN A 157 5.71 -8.03 -8.49
N VAL A 158 6.09 -9.29 -8.75
CA VAL A 158 5.61 -10.45 -7.98
C VAL A 158 6.02 -10.36 -6.51
N ALA A 159 7.28 -9.95 -6.25
CA ALA A 159 7.78 -9.80 -4.88
C ALA A 159 6.98 -8.77 -4.07
N LYS A 160 6.50 -7.70 -4.72
CA LYS A 160 5.61 -6.72 -4.10
C LYS A 160 4.29 -7.35 -3.67
N ARG A 161 3.65 -8.11 -4.55
CA ARG A 161 2.39 -8.79 -4.23
C ARG A 161 2.57 -9.89 -3.20
N ASP A 162 3.68 -10.61 -3.25
CA ASP A 162 4.02 -11.62 -2.24
C ASP A 162 4.13 -10.99 -0.85
N GLY A 163 4.85 -9.87 -0.72
CA GLY A 163 4.94 -9.13 0.54
C GLY A 163 3.58 -8.61 1.03
N LEU A 164 2.76 -8.01 0.16
CA LEU A 164 1.43 -7.52 0.53
C LEU A 164 0.45 -8.64 0.90
N GLY A 165 0.66 -9.83 0.37
CA GLY A 165 -0.15 -11.00 0.65
C GLY A 165 -0.08 -11.50 2.08
N ILE A 166 0.96 -11.08 2.86
CA ILE A 166 1.12 -11.46 4.27
C ILE A 166 -0.11 -11.11 5.12
N VAL A 167 -0.82 -10.06 4.75
CA VAL A 167 -2.04 -9.63 5.46
C VAL A 167 -3.08 -10.75 5.46
N MET A 168 -3.35 -11.36 4.29
CA MET A 168 -4.29 -12.46 4.17
C MET A 168 -3.74 -13.72 4.86
N LEU A 169 -2.45 -14.01 4.68
CA LEU A 169 -1.80 -15.20 5.25
C LEU A 169 -1.83 -15.21 6.78
N GLU A 170 -1.46 -14.10 7.42
CA GLU A 170 -1.51 -13.97 8.89
C GLU A 170 -2.97 -13.94 9.40
N ALA A 171 -3.88 -13.27 8.65
CA ALA A 171 -5.29 -13.23 9.04
C ALA A 171 -5.91 -14.62 9.05
N VAL A 172 -5.78 -15.40 7.97
CA VAL A 172 -6.31 -16.78 7.90
C VAL A 172 -5.68 -17.67 8.99
N SER A 173 -4.37 -17.51 9.24
CA SER A 173 -3.69 -18.23 10.32
C SER A 173 -4.22 -17.88 11.71
N ALA A 174 -4.56 -16.61 11.97
CA ALA A 174 -5.10 -16.17 13.25
C ALA A 174 -6.57 -16.56 13.42
N MET A 175 -7.36 -16.49 12.35
CA MET A 175 -8.78 -16.84 12.32
C MET A 175 -9.01 -18.36 12.35
N GLY A 176 -8.03 -19.16 11.90
CA GLY A 176 -8.16 -20.62 11.74
C GLY A 176 -9.09 -21.01 10.58
N ARG A 177 -9.51 -20.06 9.75
CA ARG A 177 -10.43 -20.26 8.61
C ARG A 177 -10.34 -19.10 7.62
N MET A 178 -10.86 -19.32 6.41
CA MET A 178 -11.01 -18.25 5.42
C MET A 178 -12.08 -17.24 5.89
N PRO A 179 -11.87 -15.91 5.71
CA PRO A 179 -12.93 -14.94 5.89
C PRO A 179 -14.00 -15.08 4.79
N GLY A 180 -15.25 -14.73 5.09
CA GLY A 180 -16.31 -14.63 4.09
C GLY A 180 -16.20 -13.34 3.26
N HIS A 181 -15.70 -12.28 3.90
CA HIS A 181 -15.54 -10.96 3.30
C HIS A 181 -14.16 -10.36 3.63
N TYR A 182 -13.57 -9.66 2.67
CA TYR A 182 -12.33 -8.90 2.83
C TYR A 182 -12.55 -7.46 2.40
N VAL A 183 -12.21 -6.50 3.24
CA VAL A 183 -12.45 -5.07 3.01
C VAL A 183 -11.12 -4.32 2.97
N GLN A 184 -10.86 -3.53 1.92
CA GLN A 184 -9.65 -2.74 1.77
C GLN A 184 -9.85 -1.50 0.88
N ALA A 185 -9.21 -0.38 1.23
CA ALA A 185 -9.04 0.74 0.34
C ALA A 185 -7.91 0.49 -0.67
N VAL A 186 -8.10 0.93 -1.92
CA VAL A 186 -7.20 0.62 -3.03
C VAL A 186 -6.78 1.86 -3.82
N GLY A 187 -5.47 1.99 -4.07
CA GLY A 187 -4.91 2.93 -5.03
C GLY A 187 -4.54 2.20 -6.34
N SER A 188 -3.40 1.53 -6.39
CA SER A 188 -2.97 0.73 -7.56
C SER A 188 -3.67 -0.63 -7.70
N GLY A 189 -4.34 -1.10 -6.65
CA GLY A 189 -4.96 -2.43 -6.60
C GLY A 189 -4.04 -3.57 -6.12
N ALA A 190 -2.73 -3.33 -5.96
CA ALA A 190 -1.76 -4.38 -5.65
C ALA A 190 -2.09 -5.19 -4.39
N GLY A 191 -2.55 -4.53 -3.31
CA GLY A 191 -2.92 -5.21 -2.06
C GLY A 191 -4.15 -6.12 -2.21
N ALA A 192 -5.16 -5.67 -2.98
CA ALA A 192 -6.35 -6.47 -3.24
C ALA A 192 -6.06 -7.69 -4.13
N ILE A 193 -5.24 -7.49 -5.17
CA ILE A 193 -4.78 -8.60 -6.02
C ILE A 193 -3.97 -9.60 -5.18
N ALA A 194 -3.08 -9.13 -4.31
CA ALA A 194 -2.30 -9.98 -3.42
C ALA A 194 -3.20 -10.78 -2.46
N ALA A 195 -4.23 -10.16 -1.89
CA ALA A 195 -5.18 -10.85 -1.03
C ALA A 195 -5.94 -11.95 -1.78
N TRP A 196 -6.36 -11.69 -3.02
CA TRP A 196 -6.99 -12.69 -3.88
C TRP A 196 -6.02 -13.84 -4.22
N GLU A 197 -4.80 -13.54 -4.70
CA GLU A 197 -3.77 -14.53 -5.01
C GLU A 197 -3.46 -15.45 -3.81
N MET A 198 -3.34 -14.88 -2.60
CA MET A 198 -3.08 -15.67 -1.39
C MET A 198 -4.29 -16.50 -0.96
N SER A 199 -5.50 -15.99 -1.14
CA SER A 199 -6.72 -16.76 -0.89
C SER A 199 -6.82 -17.98 -1.81
N GLU A 200 -6.51 -17.82 -3.11
CA GLU A 200 -6.44 -18.95 -4.04
C GLU A 200 -5.38 -19.98 -3.64
N ARG A 201 -4.20 -19.53 -3.19
CA ARG A 201 -3.13 -20.43 -2.71
C ARG A 201 -3.57 -21.25 -1.52
N PHE A 202 -4.25 -20.65 -0.53
CA PHE A 202 -4.77 -21.36 0.63
C PHE A 202 -5.80 -22.42 0.23
N LEU A 203 -6.73 -22.09 -0.66
CA LEU A 203 -7.73 -23.05 -1.12
C LEU A 203 -7.11 -24.21 -1.90
N ARG A 204 -6.11 -23.92 -2.76
CA ARG A 204 -5.38 -24.98 -3.50
C ARG A 204 -4.52 -25.85 -2.61
N ASP A 205 -3.97 -25.31 -1.53
CA ASP A 205 -3.19 -26.04 -0.54
C ASP A 205 -4.05 -27.01 0.31
N GLY A 206 -5.36 -26.76 0.40
CA GLY A 206 -6.33 -27.63 1.05
C GLY A 206 -6.27 -27.65 2.58
N ARG A 207 -5.45 -26.78 3.20
CA ARG A 207 -5.38 -26.68 4.68
C ARG A 207 -6.59 -25.98 5.29
N PHE A 208 -7.26 -25.17 4.52
CA PHE A 208 -8.45 -24.42 4.94
C PHE A 208 -9.56 -24.67 3.93
N ASP A 209 -10.65 -25.20 4.40
CA ASP A 209 -11.87 -25.34 3.62
C ASP A 209 -12.56 -24.00 3.46
N GLY A 210 -13.35 -23.85 2.41
CA GLY A 210 -14.15 -22.65 2.19
C GLY A 210 -14.17 -22.18 0.74
N ARG A 211 -14.47 -20.91 0.60
CA ARG A 211 -14.53 -20.20 -0.69
C ARG A 211 -13.62 -18.97 -0.66
N LEU A 212 -13.36 -18.39 -1.82
CA LEU A 212 -12.73 -17.09 -1.92
C LEU A 212 -13.54 -16.05 -1.14
N PRO A 213 -12.88 -15.20 -0.33
CA PRO A 213 -13.58 -14.10 0.34
C PRO A 213 -14.11 -13.11 -0.68
N ARG A 214 -15.33 -12.61 -0.48
CA ARG A 214 -15.84 -11.50 -1.30
C ARG A 214 -15.03 -10.25 -1.03
N LEU A 215 -14.45 -9.67 -2.09
CA LEU A 215 -13.64 -8.47 -1.96
C LEU A 215 -14.53 -7.22 -1.96
N HIS A 216 -14.45 -6.41 -0.93
CA HIS A 216 -15.10 -5.10 -0.82
C HIS A 216 -14.01 -4.03 -0.88
N LEU A 217 -13.82 -3.45 -2.06
CA LEU A 217 -12.74 -2.52 -2.33
C LEU A 217 -13.25 -1.08 -2.39
N ALA A 218 -12.43 -0.11 -1.98
CA ALA A 218 -12.88 1.27 -1.92
C ALA A 218 -11.86 2.27 -2.44
N GLN A 219 -12.37 3.37 -3.01
CA GLN A 219 -11.62 4.55 -3.40
C GLN A 219 -12.24 5.82 -2.84
N ASN A 220 -11.45 6.90 -2.76
CA ASN A 220 -11.88 8.18 -2.23
C ASN A 220 -12.36 9.12 -3.35
N LEU A 221 -13.59 9.63 -3.23
CA LEU A 221 -14.16 10.63 -4.13
C LEU A 221 -13.48 12.00 -3.95
N PRO A 222 -13.39 12.78 -5.04
CA PRO A 222 -13.95 12.55 -6.37
C PRO A 222 -13.09 11.66 -7.29
N PHE A 223 -11.84 11.29 -6.90
CA PHE A 223 -10.95 10.44 -7.69
C PHE A 223 -11.18 8.96 -7.37
N ALA A 224 -12.17 8.34 -8.01
CA ALA A 224 -12.54 6.95 -7.80
C ALA A 224 -12.75 6.19 -9.13
N PRO A 225 -11.73 6.16 -10.04
CA PRO A 225 -11.92 5.67 -11.41
C PRO A 225 -12.28 4.19 -11.49
N MET A 226 -11.68 3.33 -10.66
CA MET A 226 -12.02 1.90 -10.65
C MET A 226 -13.44 1.67 -10.14
N SER A 227 -13.87 2.38 -9.10
CA SER A 227 -15.22 2.26 -8.54
C SER A 227 -16.28 2.68 -9.56
N LYS A 228 -16.05 3.78 -10.27
CA LYS A 228 -16.96 4.25 -11.32
C LYS A 228 -17.02 3.29 -12.51
N ALA A 229 -15.89 2.75 -12.94
CA ALA A 229 -15.84 1.76 -14.02
C ALA A 229 -16.58 0.46 -13.62
N TRP A 230 -16.36 -0.03 -12.40
CA TRP A 230 -17.04 -1.20 -11.86
C TRP A 230 -18.57 -1.03 -11.82
N GLN A 231 -19.04 0.12 -11.33
CA GLN A 231 -20.47 0.44 -11.27
C GLN A 231 -21.13 0.52 -12.66
N ARG A 232 -20.36 0.89 -13.70
CA ARG A 232 -20.83 0.86 -15.10
C ARG A 232 -20.73 -0.55 -15.74
N GLY A 233 -20.20 -1.53 -15.03
CA GLY A 233 -19.92 -2.88 -15.57
C GLY A 233 -18.77 -2.91 -16.58
N ASN A 234 -17.93 -1.89 -16.63
CA ASN A 234 -16.87 -1.75 -17.62
C ASN A 234 -15.52 -2.26 -17.07
N ARG A 235 -14.79 -2.98 -17.92
CA ARG A 235 -13.40 -3.36 -17.67
C ARG A 235 -12.43 -2.19 -17.88
N GLU A 236 -12.82 -1.21 -18.66
CA GLU A 236 -12.01 -0.02 -18.94
C GLU A 236 -12.49 1.17 -18.12
N MET A 237 -11.55 1.96 -17.64
CA MET A 237 -11.83 3.21 -16.94
C MET A 237 -12.02 4.34 -17.96
N ASP A 238 -12.95 5.24 -17.67
CA ASP A 238 -13.20 6.43 -18.49
C ASP A 238 -12.02 7.41 -18.30
N PRO A 239 -11.42 7.94 -19.37
CA PRO A 239 -10.37 8.97 -19.28
C PRO A 239 -10.78 10.19 -18.45
N ALA A 240 -12.05 10.60 -18.46
CA ALA A 240 -12.55 11.70 -17.65
C ALA A 240 -12.47 11.43 -16.14
N ASP A 241 -12.53 10.16 -15.73
CA ASP A 241 -12.37 9.77 -14.32
C ASP A 241 -10.90 9.72 -13.87
N LEU A 242 -9.94 9.88 -14.80
CA LEU A 242 -8.50 9.85 -14.57
C LEU A 242 -7.84 11.23 -14.56
N GLU A 243 -8.62 12.30 -14.60
CA GLU A 243 -8.08 13.66 -14.62
C GLU A 243 -7.33 14.03 -13.33
N ALA A 244 -6.15 14.63 -13.49
CA ALA A 244 -5.30 15.04 -12.37
C ALA A 244 -5.96 16.07 -11.45
N SER A 245 -6.86 16.92 -11.99
CA SER A 245 -7.64 17.90 -11.23
C SER A 245 -8.47 17.27 -10.10
N LEU A 246 -8.98 16.05 -10.29
CA LEU A 246 -9.74 15.31 -9.29
C LEU A 246 -8.86 14.87 -8.10
N ILE A 247 -7.56 14.66 -8.34
CA ILE A 247 -6.60 14.24 -7.30
C ILE A 247 -6.39 15.34 -6.26
N ALA A 248 -6.42 16.60 -6.67
CA ALA A 248 -6.26 17.72 -5.74
C ALA A 248 -7.38 17.79 -4.69
N CYS A 249 -8.55 17.22 -4.99
CA CYS A 249 -9.75 17.29 -4.15
C CYS A 249 -9.90 16.13 -3.16
N ILE A 250 -9.07 15.07 -3.29
CA ILE A 250 -9.16 13.94 -2.34
C ILE A 250 -8.26 14.12 -1.13
N SER A 251 -8.72 13.68 0.02
CA SER A 251 -7.93 13.70 1.26
C SER A 251 -6.88 12.57 1.31
N THR A 252 -6.99 11.57 0.44
CA THR A 252 -6.13 10.37 0.45
C THR A 252 -5.27 10.26 -0.81
N ARG A 253 -4.36 11.24 -1.03
CA ARG A 253 -3.50 11.28 -2.23
C ARG A 253 -2.71 9.99 -2.50
N VAL A 254 -2.39 9.21 -1.47
CA VAL A 254 -1.75 7.89 -1.60
C VAL A 254 -2.61 6.85 -2.33
N LEU A 255 -3.90 7.11 -2.55
CA LEU A 255 -4.80 6.28 -3.34
C LEU A 255 -4.98 6.77 -4.79
N SER A 256 -4.29 7.82 -5.21
CA SER A 256 -4.47 8.51 -6.50
C SER A 256 -3.71 7.89 -7.67
N SER A 257 -3.81 6.59 -7.89
CA SER A 257 -3.19 5.99 -9.08
C SER A 257 -4.04 6.23 -10.33
N ARG A 258 -3.49 6.92 -11.34
CA ARG A 258 -4.11 7.07 -12.67
C ARG A 258 -3.96 5.83 -13.54
N TYR A 259 -3.00 4.95 -13.22
CA TYR A 259 -2.76 3.69 -13.92
C TYR A 259 -2.86 2.48 -12.98
N PRO A 260 -4.00 2.28 -12.29
CA PRO A 260 -4.18 1.10 -11.45
C PRO A 260 -4.27 -0.16 -12.30
N ALA A 261 -3.93 -1.31 -11.73
CA ALA A 261 -4.09 -2.59 -12.40
C ALA A 261 -5.56 -3.05 -12.34
N TYR A 262 -6.45 -2.28 -12.97
CA TYR A 262 -7.89 -2.57 -12.94
C TYR A 262 -8.29 -3.55 -14.04
N GLY A 263 -8.29 -3.14 -15.30
CA GLY A 263 -8.81 -3.91 -16.41
C GLY A 263 -7.83 -4.91 -17.04
N VAL A 264 -6.56 -4.92 -16.58
CA VAL A 264 -5.56 -5.88 -17.07
C VAL A 264 -5.89 -7.30 -16.60
N ARG A 265 -5.44 -8.32 -17.34
CA ARG A 265 -5.62 -9.72 -16.95
C ARG A 265 -4.97 -9.98 -15.58
N GLY A 266 -5.71 -10.61 -14.67
CA GLY A 266 -5.31 -10.81 -13.27
C GLY A 266 -5.37 -9.54 -12.43
N GLY A 267 -6.01 -8.47 -12.91
CA GLY A 267 -6.20 -7.21 -12.23
C GLY A 267 -7.39 -7.20 -11.28
N VAL A 268 -7.71 -6.01 -10.76
CA VAL A 268 -8.79 -5.81 -9.78
C VAL A 268 -10.15 -6.21 -10.33
N TYR A 269 -10.42 -5.97 -11.62
CA TYR A 269 -11.66 -6.40 -12.26
C TYR A 269 -11.84 -7.92 -12.21
N ASP A 270 -10.80 -8.69 -12.52
CA ASP A 270 -10.83 -10.15 -12.46
C ASP A 270 -10.96 -10.66 -11.02
N ALA A 271 -10.25 -10.03 -10.08
CA ALA A 271 -10.35 -10.36 -8.66
C ALA A 271 -11.77 -10.16 -8.12
N LEU A 272 -12.41 -9.04 -8.43
CA LEU A 272 -13.79 -8.76 -8.04
C LEU A 272 -14.76 -9.75 -8.68
N THR A 273 -14.60 -10.04 -9.98
CA THR A 273 -15.45 -10.99 -10.70
C THR A 273 -15.32 -12.41 -10.11
N ALA A 274 -14.10 -12.86 -9.86
CA ALA A 274 -13.83 -14.21 -9.31
C ALA A 274 -14.36 -14.40 -7.88
N THR A 275 -14.41 -13.31 -7.11
CA THR A 275 -14.82 -13.34 -5.68
C THR A 275 -16.29 -12.95 -5.46
N GLY A 276 -17.00 -12.53 -6.49
CA GLY A 276 -18.35 -11.91 -6.34
C GLY A 276 -18.28 -10.64 -5.50
N GLY A 277 -17.17 -9.90 -5.61
CA GLY A 277 -16.88 -8.72 -4.83
C GLY A 277 -17.59 -7.45 -5.33
N ASN A 278 -17.29 -6.32 -4.69
CA ASN A 278 -17.86 -5.02 -5.07
C ASN A 278 -16.85 -3.87 -4.83
N MET A 279 -17.12 -2.71 -5.44
CA MET A 279 -16.37 -1.47 -5.21
C MET A 279 -17.24 -0.36 -4.66
N TYR A 280 -16.66 0.42 -3.75
CA TYR A 280 -17.30 1.52 -3.06
C TYR A 280 -16.56 2.83 -3.33
N ALA A 281 -17.32 3.91 -3.50
CA ALA A 281 -16.81 5.26 -3.52
C ALA A 281 -17.14 5.95 -2.18
N VAL A 282 -16.14 6.57 -1.56
CA VAL A 282 -16.20 7.16 -0.22
C VAL A 282 -15.85 8.63 -0.31
N THR A 283 -16.66 9.53 0.25
CA THR A 283 -16.36 10.96 0.31
C THR A 283 -15.28 11.28 1.35
N ASN A 284 -14.77 12.51 1.35
CA ASN A 284 -13.83 12.95 2.37
C ASN A 284 -14.48 13.01 3.77
N GLU A 285 -15.74 13.39 3.84
CA GLU A 285 -16.53 13.47 5.06
C GLU A 285 -16.76 12.07 5.64
N GLU A 286 -17.25 11.13 4.82
CA GLU A 286 -17.44 9.74 5.23
C GLU A 286 -16.13 9.08 5.73
N MET A 287 -15.02 9.41 5.08
CA MET A 287 -13.69 8.94 5.50
C MET A 287 -13.29 9.53 6.87
N ALA A 288 -13.56 10.83 7.09
CA ALA A 288 -13.23 11.48 8.36
C ALA A 288 -14.06 10.90 9.51
N GLU A 289 -15.38 10.75 9.32
CA GLU A 289 -16.27 10.12 10.30
C GLU A 289 -15.86 8.67 10.62
N ALA A 290 -15.49 7.91 9.61
CA ALA A 290 -15.05 6.53 9.77
C ALA A 290 -13.69 6.42 10.50
N ARG A 291 -12.79 7.39 10.31
CA ARG A 291 -11.53 7.47 11.05
C ARG A 291 -11.80 7.69 12.54
N ASP A 292 -12.65 8.66 12.84
CA ASP A 292 -12.96 9.02 14.23
C ASP A 292 -13.72 7.88 14.93
N LEU A 293 -14.65 7.20 14.23
CA LEU A 293 -15.32 6.00 14.69
C LEU A 293 -14.33 4.87 15.02
N PHE A 294 -13.34 4.63 14.14
CA PHE A 294 -12.35 3.58 14.38
C PHE A 294 -11.48 3.91 15.61
N GLU A 295 -11.00 5.16 15.71
CA GLU A 295 -10.20 5.61 16.85
C GLU A 295 -10.99 5.53 18.17
N GLU A 296 -12.28 5.85 18.16
CA GLU A 296 -13.17 5.69 19.32
C GLU A 296 -13.32 4.22 19.74
N CYS A 297 -13.47 3.32 18.78
CA CYS A 297 -13.72 1.90 19.06
C CYS A 297 -12.47 1.09 19.41
N GLU A 298 -11.32 1.44 18.85
CA GLU A 298 -10.11 0.63 18.91
C GLU A 298 -8.95 1.31 19.67
N GLU A 299 -9.11 2.57 20.07
CA GLU A 299 -8.12 3.34 20.84
C GLU A 299 -6.76 3.54 20.14
N VAL A 300 -6.76 3.52 18.81
CA VAL A 300 -5.59 3.74 17.97
C VAL A 300 -5.96 4.51 16.72
N ASP A 301 -5.12 5.48 16.35
CA ASP A 301 -5.29 6.24 15.11
C ASP A 301 -5.00 5.41 13.86
N ILE A 302 -5.72 5.73 12.79
CA ILE A 302 -5.49 5.15 11.47
C ILE A 302 -5.23 6.24 10.41
N VAL A 303 -4.44 5.89 9.40
CA VAL A 303 -4.20 6.80 8.28
C VAL A 303 -5.47 7.01 7.45
N PRO A 304 -5.66 8.18 6.81
CA PRO A 304 -6.85 8.47 6.02
C PRO A 304 -7.20 7.38 4.98
N ALA A 305 -6.18 6.82 4.33
CA ALA A 305 -6.38 5.73 3.37
C ALA A 305 -7.00 4.46 4.00
N ALA A 306 -6.68 4.15 5.26
CA ALA A 306 -7.31 3.03 5.97
C ALA A 306 -8.75 3.35 6.37
N ALA A 307 -9.04 4.60 6.73
CA ALA A 307 -10.39 5.04 7.07
C ALA A 307 -11.37 4.92 5.90
N VAL A 308 -10.91 5.05 4.65
CA VAL A 308 -11.73 4.76 3.45
C VAL A 308 -12.25 3.31 3.46
N ALA A 309 -11.47 2.35 3.95
CA ALA A 309 -11.93 0.96 4.08
C ALA A 309 -12.98 0.80 5.19
N VAL A 310 -12.84 1.52 6.31
CA VAL A 310 -13.82 1.52 7.40
C VAL A 310 -15.16 2.10 6.93
N ALA A 311 -15.13 3.23 6.22
CA ALA A 311 -16.34 3.83 5.62
C ALA A 311 -17.01 2.88 4.61
N ALA A 312 -16.21 2.22 3.77
CA ALA A 312 -16.71 1.23 2.81
C ALA A 312 -17.36 0.03 3.50
N LEU A 313 -16.80 -0.42 4.63
CA LEU A 313 -17.42 -1.47 5.44
C LEU A 313 -18.80 -1.05 5.94
N GLY A 314 -18.93 0.16 6.46
CA GLY A 314 -20.23 0.72 6.87
C GLY A 314 -21.24 0.75 5.71
N LYS A 315 -20.82 1.21 4.53
CA LYS A 315 -21.64 1.18 3.31
C LYS A 315 -22.08 -0.22 2.91
N ALA A 316 -21.15 -1.18 2.93
CA ALA A 316 -21.43 -2.57 2.57
C ALA A 316 -22.45 -3.22 3.52
N VAL A 317 -22.35 -2.92 4.82
CA VAL A 317 -23.33 -3.36 5.83
C VAL A 317 -24.69 -2.76 5.57
N THR A 318 -24.77 -1.44 5.38
CA THR A 318 -26.03 -0.71 5.12
C THR A 318 -26.72 -1.19 3.84
N GLN A 319 -25.95 -1.58 2.84
CA GLN A 319 -26.45 -2.12 1.56
C GLN A 319 -26.81 -3.62 1.63
N GLY A 320 -26.67 -4.26 2.79
CA GLY A 320 -26.94 -5.69 2.95
C GLY A 320 -25.96 -6.60 2.20
N ALA A 321 -24.77 -6.08 1.82
CA ALA A 321 -23.76 -6.83 1.06
C ALA A 321 -22.95 -7.80 1.93
N MET A 322 -23.05 -7.72 3.25
CA MET A 322 -22.45 -8.64 4.20
C MET A 322 -23.46 -9.75 4.54
N GLY A 323 -23.08 -11.00 4.28
CA GLY A 323 -23.91 -12.15 4.61
C GLY A 323 -24.08 -12.32 6.13
N ASP A 324 -25.24 -12.82 6.56
CA ASP A 324 -25.54 -13.04 7.97
C ASP A 324 -24.54 -14.03 8.60
N GLY A 325 -23.71 -13.52 9.51
CA GLY A 325 -22.79 -14.32 10.31
C GLY A 325 -21.51 -14.76 9.63
N GLU A 326 -21.21 -14.36 8.41
CA GLU A 326 -19.92 -14.59 7.77
C GLU A 326 -18.83 -13.71 8.40
N PRO A 327 -17.62 -14.25 8.69
CA PRO A 327 -16.54 -13.45 9.25
C PRO A 327 -16.04 -12.44 8.26
N VAL A 328 -15.91 -11.20 8.71
CA VAL A 328 -15.39 -10.07 7.93
C VAL A 328 -13.95 -9.81 8.34
N LEU A 329 -13.04 -9.69 7.38
CA LEU A 329 -11.68 -9.23 7.58
C LEU A 329 -11.52 -7.81 7.04
N LEU A 330 -11.30 -6.86 7.93
CA LEU A 330 -11.00 -5.47 7.61
C LEU A 330 -9.48 -5.26 7.61
N ASN A 331 -8.92 -4.89 6.47
CA ASN A 331 -7.52 -4.54 6.35
C ASN A 331 -7.30 -3.05 6.64
N ILE A 332 -6.79 -2.74 7.81
CA ILE A 332 -6.29 -1.41 8.19
C ILE A 332 -4.86 -1.27 7.67
N THR A 333 -4.72 -0.63 6.52
CA THR A 333 -3.48 -0.56 5.75
C THR A 333 -2.41 0.34 6.35
N GLY A 334 -2.72 1.05 7.44
CA GLY A 334 -1.77 1.86 8.19
C GLY A 334 -2.43 2.56 9.38
N GLY A 335 -1.61 2.86 10.40
CA GLY A 335 -2.06 3.55 11.61
C GLY A 335 -0.99 3.61 12.69
N GLY A 336 -1.32 4.27 13.81
CA GLY A 336 -0.42 4.44 14.95
C GLY A 336 0.64 5.52 14.75
N GLU A 337 0.41 6.46 13.82
CA GLU A 337 1.35 7.56 13.59
C GLU A 337 1.46 8.51 14.79
N LYS A 338 0.37 8.74 15.52
CA LYS A 338 0.39 9.56 16.73
C LYS A 338 1.35 8.95 17.75
N ARG A 339 1.18 7.66 18.09
CA ARG A 339 2.06 6.92 19.01
C ARG A 339 3.51 6.88 18.55
N LEU A 340 3.74 6.65 17.26
CA LEU A 340 5.10 6.62 16.72
C LEU A 340 5.80 7.98 16.92
N LYS A 341 5.14 9.08 16.57
CA LYS A 341 5.68 10.44 16.66
C LYS A 341 5.92 10.91 18.09
N GLU A 342 5.22 10.36 19.08
CA GLU A 342 5.50 10.57 20.49
C GLU A 342 6.79 9.86 20.95
N GLN A 343 7.11 8.72 20.36
CA GLN A 343 8.24 7.87 20.77
C GLN A 343 9.47 8.05 19.88
N LYS A 344 9.30 8.48 18.64
CA LYS A 344 10.36 8.59 17.65
C LYS A 344 10.34 9.93 16.93
N LYS A 345 11.54 10.47 16.72
CA LYS A 345 11.72 11.66 15.89
C LYS A 345 11.46 11.33 14.42
N THR A 346 10.70 12.18 13.76
CA THR A 346 10.48 12.12 12.31
C THR A 346 11.09 13.33 11.63
N TYR A 347 11.47 13.17 10.37
CA TYR A 347 12.09 14.20 9.55
C TYR A 347 11.25 14.44 8.31
N ALA A 348 11.08 15.71 7.95
CA ALA A 348 10.46 16.07 6.69
C ALA A 348 11.26 15.51 5.51
N VAL A 349 10.57 15.07 4.48
CA VAL A 349 11.21 14.57 3.26
C VAL A 349 11.68 15.76 2.44
N GLY A 350 12.98 15.79 2.16
CA GLY A 350 13.62 16.72 1.24
C GLY A 350 14.27 15.96 0.08
N GLY A 351 14.60 16.66 -0.98
CA GLY A 351 15.26 16.05 -2.14
C GLY A 351 15.64 17.08 -3.19
N GLU A 352 16.29 16.62 -4.25
CA GLU A 352 16.62 17.44 -5.40
C GLU A 352 15.35 17.71 -6.21
N ARG A 353 15.03 19.00 -6.41
CA ARG A 353 13.83 19.42 -7.16
C ARG A 353 14.12 19.38 -8.64
N ILE A 354 13.27 18.70 -9.39
CA ILE A 354 13.40 18.53 -10.84
C ILE A 354 12.06 18.77 -11.53
N SER A 355 12.11 19.25 -12.77
CA SER A 355 10.92 19.35 -13.59
C SER A 355 10.39 17.97 -13.97
N LYS A 356 9.07 17.81 -14.06
CA LYS A 356 8.46 16.61 -14.66
C LYS A 356 8.90 16.40 -16.12
N ASP A 357 9.24 17.48 -16.83
CA ASP A 357 9.67 17.48 -18.23
C ASP A 357 11.20 17.41 -18.38
N ILE A 358 11.94 17.04 -17.32
CA ILE A 358 13.40 16.88 -17.36
C ILE A 358 13.82 16.00 -18.55
N SER A 359 14.82 16.43 -19.31
CA SER A 359 15.37 15.65 -20.43
C SER A 359 16.24 14.47 -19.94
N ASP A 360 16.48 13.50 -20.81
CA ASP A 360 17.39 12.38 -20.50
C ASP A 360 18.81 12.87 -20.22
N ALA A 361 19.30 13.87 -20.95
CA ALA A 361 20.57 14.55 -20.67
C ALA A 361 20.59 15.20 -19.27
N GLY A 362 19.48 15.81 -18.86
CA GLY A 362 19.35 16.38 -17.51
C GLY A 362 19.40 15.29 -16.41
N ILE A 363 18.83 14.10 -16.66
CA ILE A 363 18.95 12.96 -15.76
C ILE A 363 20.40 12.47 -15.68
N GLU A 364 21.12 12.39 -16.80
CA GLU A 364 22.56 12.03 -16.84
C GLU A 364 23.42 13.02 -16.06
N GLU A 365 23.16 14.31 -16.18
CA GLU A 365 23.86 15.36 -15.41
C GLU A 365 23.64 15.21 -13.90
N LEU A 366 22.41 14.91 -13.46
CA LEU A 366 22.11 14.65 -12.06
C LEU A 366 22.90 13.45 -11.52
N LEU A 367 22.98 12.36 -12.30
CA LEU A 367 23.75 11.18 -11.93
C LEU A 367 25.24 11.50 -11.83
N CYS A 368 25.81 12.21 -12.78
CA CYS A 368 27.22 12.63 -12.76
C CYS A 368 27.52 13.56 -11.56
N GLY A 369 26.62 14.47 -11.23
CA GLY A 369 26.72 15.34 -10.07
C GLY A 369 26.67 14.59 -8.74
N ALA A 370 25.84 13.55 -8.62
CA ALA A 370 25.75 12.71 -7.43
C ALA A 370 27.00 11.85 -7.22
N LEU A 371 27.60 11.31 -8.30
CA LEU A 371 28.84 10.54 -8.25
C LEU A 371 30.04 11.41 -7.80
N LYS A 372 30.13 12.65 -8.27
CA LYS A 372 31.19 13.59 -7.86
C LYS A 372 31.10 13.98 -6.38
N ARG A 373 29.91 14.12 -5.83
CA ARG A 373 29.67 14.41 -4.39
C ARG A 373 30.05 13.23 -3.48
N ASN A 374 29.90 12.00 -3.95
CA ASN A 374 30.27 10.79 -3.19
C ASN A 374 31.76 10.45 -3.25
N SER A 375 32.48 10.86 -4.30
CA SER A 375 33.94 10.65 -4.43
C SER A 375 34.77 11.71 -3.69
N SER A 376 34.17 12.77 -3.19
CA SER A 376 34.81 13.84 -2.41
C SER A 376 34.57 13.75 -0.89
N ARG A 377 33.96 12.67 -0.44
CA ARG A 377 33.80 12.29 0.97
C ARG A 377 34.55 10.99 1.27
#